data_be24ec9ea6f60a3904db1c271e73ca36
#
_entry.id   be24ec9ea6f60a3904db1c271e73ca36
#
_cell.length_a   1.000
_cell.length_b   1.000
_cell.length_c   1.000
_cell.angle_alpha   90.00
_cell.angle_beta   90.00
_cell.angle_gamma   90.00
#
_symmetry.space_group_name_H-M   'P 1'
#
loop_
_entity.id
_entity.type
_entity.pdbx_description
1 polymer ?
#
loop_
_entity_poly.entity_id
_entity_poly.type
_entity_poly.pdbx_seq_one_letter_code
_entity_poly.pdbx_strand_id
1 'polypeptide(L)'
;MKRRRSIAIFSVITFLAYPLTSSPSIAAPKEAAPAMAGPGDRIHGADISRWQHPNDKPINFEKMHTAGLRFVMIKASDSRQDADRLALKYVAADRKGAQEAGIYTGFYHYALLPDVSTSSALIKDAKVQAQKVLWRVGSLGGYNEMDLPYALDLENNCVRYRANKSCSKRASKSAVTTWAKTFMSTIKEKTGRTPIFYSYPTFLESAMARDKELSQYPLWLAQYAIDPAIPTAQPGVKNVGCYVHSWTSSSCKSQWIVWQYTSCGIAPKYGVPGNRLDLNVFRGSPEEFLALASGTWIPAETDLMPHNETSTMLLDYIAASSTDKNVVFSLQVLRPDSSPVVTGDVKFVSGPNVNPFKFTQSVVRSTSGYWKIAIKTDLAGTWNGHLRFNDPSETHADVSLPVTFTVAQGLAPTPSPSPTSKAKPKPVTTNGCKNQIKN
;
A
#
# COMPACT_ATOMS: atom_id res chain seq x y z
N MET A 1 -7.26 -96.26 -2.82
CA MET A 1 -8.48 -95.52 -2.83
C MET A 1 -8.65 -94.76 -1.52
N LYS A 2 -8.31 -93.44 -1.39
CA LYS A 2 -8.46 -92.65 -0.16
C LYS A 2 -9.47 -91.51 -0.46
N ARG A 3 -10.67 -91.61 0.15
CA ARG A 3 -11.71 -90.56 0.12
C ARG A 3 -11.28 -89.31 0.91
N ARG A 4 -11.21 -88.16 0.27
CA ARG A 4 -11.05 -86.89 0.96
C ARG A 4 -12.44 -86.38 1.33
N ARG A 5 -12.68 -86.10 2.63
CA ARG A 5 -13.85 -85.40 3.15
C ARG A 5 -13.58 -83.90 3.11
N SER A 6 -14.41 -83.18 2.39
CA SER A 6 -14.40 -81.68 2.41
C SER A 6 -15.24 -81.22 3.60
N ILE A 7 -14.66 -80.38 4.44
CA ILE A 7 -15.36 -79.68 5.57
C ILE A 7 -15.72 -78.29 5.05
N ALA A 8 -17.03 -78.02 4.94
CA ALA A 8 -17.51 -76.65 4.68
C ALA A 8 -17.54 -75.85 5.96
N ILE A 9 -16.79 -74.77 6.02
CA ILE A 9 -16.82 -73.81 7.15
C ILE A 9 -17.81 -72.69 6.77
N PHE A 10 -18.93 -72.61 7.49
CA PHE A 10 -19.88 -71.52 7.43
C PHE A 10 -19.35 -70.37 8.31
N SER A 11 -18.91 -69.26 7.70
CA SER A 11 -18.61 -68.04 8.41
C SER A 11 -19.89 -67.25 8.60
N VAL A 12 -20.34 -67.13 9.84
CA VAL A 12 -21.40 -66.19 10.21
C VAL A 12 -20.82 -64.81 10.35
N ILE A 13 -21.17 -63.92 9.40
CA ILE A 13 -20.83 -62.49 9.47
C ILE A 13 -21.89 -61.80 10.33
N THR A 14 -21.54 -61.44 11.55
CA THR A 14 -22.38 -60.62 12.43
C THR A 14 -22.19 -59.15 12.04
N PHE A 15 -23.22 -58.56 11.44
CA PHE A 15 -23.24 -57.11 11.22
C PHE A 15 -23.50 -56.41 12.56
N LEU A 16 -22.46 -55.81 13.13
CA LEU A 16 -22.59 -54.82 14.18
C LEU A 16 -23.11 -53.49 13.57
N ALA A 17 -24.38 -53.21 13.80
CA ALA A 17 -24.95 -51.91 13.51
C ALA A 17 -24.39 -50.87 14.49
N TYR A 18 -23.46 -50.07 14.03
CA TYR A 18 -23.06 -48.86 14.75
C TYR A 18 -24.20 -47.85 14.66
N PRO A 19 -24.62 -47.23 15.74
CA PRO A 19 -25.54 -46.11 15.70
C PRO A 19 -24.81 -44.96 14.98
N LEU A 20 -25.37 -44.52 13.86
CA LEU A 20 -24.98 -43.25 13.21
C LEU A 20 -25.30 -42.13 14.20
N THR A 21 -24.29 -41.72 14.98
CA THR A 21 -24.35 -40.46 15.69
C THR A 21 -24.41 -39.35 14.64
N SER A 22 -25.57 -38.74 14.53
CA SER A 22 -25.74 -37.53 13.75
C SER A 22 -24.73 -36.50 14.23
N SER A 23 -23.69 -36.22 13.43
CA SER A 23 -22.83 -35.08 13.66
C SER A 23 -23.72 -33.84 13.76
N PRO A 24 -23.46 -32.95 14.74
CA PRO A 24 -24.20 -31.70 14.81
C PRO A 24 -24.03 -31.01 13.46
N SER A 25 -25.14 -30.79 12.79
CA SER A 25 -25.19 -29.94 11.61
C SER A 25 -24.66 -28.59 12.03
N ILE A 26 -23.43 -28.26 11.63
CA ILE A 26 -22.94 -26.88 11.68
C ILE A 26 -23.91 -26.15 10.79
N ALA A 27 -24.76 -25.31 11.37
CA ALA A 27 -25.65 -24.44 10.62
C ALA A 27 -24.78 -23.72 9.57
N ALA A 28 -25.15 -23.85 8.32
CA ALA A 28 -24.49 -23.11 7.24
C ALA A 28 -24.39 -21.64 7.67
N PRO A 29 -23.24 -20.98 7.51
CA PRO A 29 -23.10 -19.58 7.88
C PRO A 29 -24.27 -18.82 7.27
N LYS A 30 -24.99 -18.08 8.12
CA LYS A 30 -26.04 -17.15 7.67
C LYS A 30 -25.39 -16.33 6.59
N GLU A 31 -25.91 -16.43 5.36
CA GLU A 31 -25.35 -15.94 4.12
C GLU A 31 -24.55 -14.64 4.34
N ALA A 32 -23.25 -14.76 4.50
CA ALA A 32 -22.32 -13.65 4.62
C ALA A 32 -22.14 -13.08 3.22
N ALA A 33 -23.25 -12.69 2.63
CA ALA A 33 -23.22 -12.16 1.29
C ALA A 33 -22.43 -10.86 1.28
N PRO A 34 -21.31 -10.79 0.57
CA PRO A 34 -20.69 -9.53 0.20
C PRO A 34 -21.61 -8.69 -0.68
N ALA A 35 -22.79 -9.23 -1.04
CA ALA A 35 -23.80 -8.64 -1.90
C ALA A 35 -24.45 -7.36 -1.39
N MET A 36 -24.14 -6.89 -0.20
CA MET A 36 -24.61 -5.57 0.21
C MET A 36 -23.52 -4.54 -0.12
N ALA A 37 -23.70 -3.90 -1.27
CA ALA A 37 -23.03 -2.67 -1.59
C ALA A 37 -23.38 -1.63 -0.51
N GLY A 38 -22.36 -1.12 0.16
CA GLY A 38 -22.49 0.02 1.05
C GLY A 38 -22.51 1.34 0.25
N PRO A 39 -22.39 2.51 0.91
CA PRO A 39 -22.23 3.76 0.22
C PRO A 39 -21.16 3.71 -0.86
N GLY A 40 -21.48 4.18 -2.07
CA GLY A 40 -20.59 4.12 -3.24
C GLY A 40 -20.48 2.75 -3.88
N ASP A 41 -21.44 1.87 -3.67
CA ASP A 41 -21.46 0.48 -4.18
C ASP A 41 -20.21 -0.33 -3.81
N ARG A 42 -19.74 -0.16 -2.55
CA ARG A 42 -18.53 -0.81 -2.04
C ARG A 42 -18.84 -1.71 -0.86
N ILE A 43 -18.04 -2.75 -0.68
CA ILE A 43 -18.11 -3.62 0.49
C ILE A 43 -17.38 -2.92 1.63
N HIS A 44 -18.08 -2.63 2.72
CA HIS A 44 -17.56 -1.91 3.88
C HIS A 44 -17.01 -2.86 4.93
N GLY A 45 -15.92 -2.42 5.57
CA GLY A 45 -15.28 -3.13 6.66
C GLY A 45 -14.65 -2.18 7.68
N ALA A 46 -14.00 -2.79 8.65
CA ALA A 46 -13.23 -2.09 9.67
C ALA A 46 -11.91 -2.79 9.92
N ASP A 47 -11.00 -2.15 10.66
CA ASP A 47 -9.90 -2.87 11.29
C ASP A 47 -9.86 -2.58 12.79
N ILE A 48 -9.45 -3.60 13.54
CA ILE A 48 -9.50 -3.63 14.99
C ILE A 48 -8.22 -4.18 15.60
N SER A 49 -7.99 -3.79 16.83
CA SER A 49 -6.89 -4.24 17.66
C SER A 49 -7.29 -4.15 19.13
N ARG A 50 -6.34 -4.35 20.03
CA ARG A 50 -6.56 -4.13 21.46
C ARG A 50 -7.19 -2.78 21.82
N TRP A 51 -7.03 -1.77 20.97
CA TRP A 51 -7.58 -0.43 21.22
C TRP A 51 -9.10 -0.36 21.14
N GLN A 52 -9.72 -1.34 20.48
CA GLN A 52 -11.15 -1.49 20.39
C GLN A 52 -11.75 -2.29 21.57
N HIS A 53 -10.88 -2.71 22.53
CA HIS A 53 -11.26 -3.44 23.75
C HIS A 53 -10.90 -2.65 25.03
N PRO A 54 -11.36 -1.41 25.21
CA PRO A 54 -11.08 -0.67 26.46
C PRO A 54 -11.64 -1.43 27.65
N ASN A 55 -10.81 -1.67 28.67
CA ASN A 55 -11.16 -2.47 29.85
C ASN A 55 -11.66 -3.88 29.50
N ASP A 56 -11.07 -4.50 28.47
CA ASP A 56 -11.41 -5.86 27.99
C ASP A 56 -12.87 -6.03 27.53
N LYS A 57 -13.57 -4.94 27.23
CA LYS A 57 -14.95 -5.02 26.74
C LYS A 57 -15.02 -5.70 25.38
N PRO A 58 -15.94 -6.67 25.17
CA PRO A 58 -16.10 -7.33 23.90
C PRO A 58 -16.74 -6.40 22.85
N ILE A 59 -16.47 -6.70 21.58
CA ILE A 59 -17.12 -6.05 20.44
C ILE A 59 -18.44 -6.78 20.14
N ASN A 60 -19.48 -6.02 19.81
CA ASN A 60 -20.74 -6.56 19.34
C ASN A 60 -20.74 -6.67 17.81
N PHE A 61 -20.33 -7.84 17.30
CA PHE A 61 -20.21 -8.07 15.86
C PHE A 61 -21.58 -8.18 15.15
N GLU A 62 -22.64 -8.58 15.82
CA GLU A 62 -24.00 -8.53 15.24
C GLU A 62 -24.43 -7.10 14.95
N LYS A 63 -24.14 -6.19 15.87
CA LYS A 63 -24.37 -4.76 15.63
C LYS A 63 -23.46 -4.23 14.53
N MET A 64 -22.22 -4.69 14.45
CA MET A 64 -21.28 -4.33 13.36
C MET A 64 -21.84 -4.76 12.01
N HIS A 65 -22.32 -5.99 11.89
CA HIS A 65 -22.94 -6.52 10.67
C HIS A 65 -24.21 -5.74 10.30
N THR A 66 -25.09 -5.50 11.28
CA THR A 66 -26.33 -4.74 11.10
C THR A 66 -26.05 -3.29 10.63
N ALA A 67 -24.94 -2.71 11.08
CA ALA A 67 -24.49 -1.38 10.66
C ALA A 67 -23.88 -1.35 9.26
N GLY A 68 -23.80 -2.49 8.56
CA GLY A 68 -23.41 -2.57 7.16
C GLY A 68 -21.96 -3.06 6.91
N LEU A 69 -21.17 -3.37 7.94
CA LEU A 69 -19.83 -3.90 7.74
C LEU A 69 -19.87 -5.40 7.39
N ARG A 70 -19.06 -5.81 6.44
CA ARG A 70 -19.00 -7.17 5.91
C ARG A 70 -17.65 -7.85 6.10
N PHE A 71 -16.62 -7.09 6.43
CA PHE A 71 -15.33 -7.65 6.81
C PHE A 71 -14.67 -6.87 7.94
N VAL A 72 -13.78 -7.55 8.66
CA VAL A 72 -12.96 -6.94 9.70
C VAL A 72 -11.54 -7.49 9.63
N MET A 73 -10.55 -6.58 9.63
CA MET A 73 -9.14 -6.91 9.72
C MET A 73 -8.72 -6.85 11.19
N ILE A 74 -8.24 -7.95 11.73
CA ILE A 74 -7.93 -8.11 13.16
C ILE A 74 -6.42 -8.12 13.35
N LYS A 75 -5.90 -7.26 14.24
CA LYS A 75 -4.49 -7.35 14.62
C LYS A 75 -4.21 -8.68 15.29
N ALA A 76 -3.49 -9.54 14.62
CA ALA A 76 -3.20 -10.89 15.11
C ALA A 76 -1.76 -11.07 15.60
N SER A 77 -0.84 -10.22 15.16
CA SER A 77 0.56 -10.25 15.59
C SER A 77 1.27 -8.90 15.49
N ASP A 78 2.42 -8.78 16.15
CA ASP A 78 3.24 -7.57 16.19
C ASP A 78 4.72 -7.96 16.31
N SER A 79 5.62 -7.16 15.78
CA SER A 79 7.07 -7.35 15.96
C SER A 79 7.49 -7.18 17.43
N ARG A 80 6.80 -6.32 18.16
CA ARG A 80 7.07 -6.04 19.57
C ARG A 80 6.37 -7.06 20.47
N GLN A 81 7.11 -7.70 21.36
CA GLN A 81 6.62 -8.80 22.19
C GLN A 81 5.37 -8.44 23.03
N ASP A 82 5.36 -7.25 23.65
CA ASP A 82 4.22 -6.86 24.49
C ASP A 82 2.96 -6.61 23.68
N ALA A 83 3.10 -5.96 22.51
CA ALA A 83 1.99 -5.74 21.60
C ALA A 83 1.49 -7.05 20.97
N ASP A 84 2.39 -7.99 20.70
CA ASP A 84 2.05 -9.33 20.18
C ASP A 84 1.23 -10.13 21.18
N ARG A 85 1.59 -10.09 22.47
CA ARG A 85 0.80 -10.74 23.54
C ARG A 85 -0.62 -10.17 23.63
N LEU A 86 -0.76 -8.85 23.46
CA LEU A 86 -2.08 -8.21 23.45
C LEU A 86 -2.89 -8.57 22.18
N ALA A 87 -2.25 -8.69 21.03
CA ALA A 87 -2.91 -9.17 19.83
C ALA A 87 -3.42 -10.61 19.99
N LEU A 88 -2.57 -11.48 20.55
CA LEU A 88 -2.93 -12.88 20.84
C LEU A 88 -4.16 -13.00 21.76
N LYS A 89 -4.30 -12.08 22.71
CA LYS A 89 -5.39 -12.11 23.70
C LYS A 89 -6.78 -12.05 23.07
N TYR A 90 -6.95 -11.27 21.99
CA TYR A 90 -8.26 -10.98 21.43
C TYR A 90 -8.55 -11.71 20.11
N VAL A 91 -7.54 -12.03 19.33
CA VAL A 91 -7.71 -12.47 17.92
C VAL A 91 -8.65 -13.67 17.76
N ALA A 92 -8.58 -14.67 18.65
CA ALA A 92 -9.42 -15.86 18.54
C ALA A 92 -10.89 -15.58 18.84
N ALA A 93 -11.15 -14.78 19.87
CA ALA A 93 -12.52 -14.39 20.24
C ALA A 93 -13.14 -13.47 19.20
N ASP A 94 -12.38 -12.52 18.68
CA ASP A 94 -12.83 -11.58 17.65
C ASP A 94 -13.12 -12.30 16.33
N ARG A 95 -12.23 -13.20 15.88
CA ARG A 95 -12.48 -14.05 14.72
C ARG A 95 -13.79 -14.81 14.86
N LYS A 96 -13.94 -15.52 15.97
CA LYS A 96 -15.13 -16.33 16.24
C LYS A 96 -16.40 -15.48 16.22
N GLY A 97 -16.42 -14.39 17.01
CA GLY A 97 -17.61 -13.52 17.09
C GLY A 97 -17.96 -12.83 15.77
N ALA A 98 -16.96 -12.40 15.00
CA ALA A 98 -17.18 -11.79 13.69
C ALA A 98 -17.77 -12.80 12.69
N GLN A 99 -17.21 -14.00 12.60
CA GLN A 99 -17.70 -15.03 11.69
C GLN A 99 -19.09 -15.56 12.07
N GLU A 100 -19.37 -15.71 13.37
CA GLU A 100 -20.73 -16.05 13.86
C GLU A 100 -21.76 -14.99 13.49
N ALA A 101 -21.36 -13.73 13.39
CA ALA A 101 -22.21 -12.64 12.93
C ALA A 101 -22.28 -12.50 11.41
N GLY A 102 -21.59 -13.34 10.63
CA GLY A 102 -21.55 -13.30 9.18
C GLY A 102 -20.57 -12.26 8.60
N ILE A 103 -19.54 -11.87 9.36
CA ILE A 103 -18.49 -10.93 8.93
C ILE A 103 -17.24 -11.73 8.56
N TYR A 104 -16.69 -11.48 7.39
CA TYR A 104 -15.40 -12.03 6.97
C TYR A 104 -14.28 -11.46 7.83
N THR A 105 -13.29 -12.29 8.18
CA THR A 105 -12.18 -11.89 9.04
C THR A 105 -10.87 -11.94 8.29
N GLY A 106 -10.08 -10.89 8.39
CA GLY A 106 -8.67 -10.88 7.99
C GLY A 106 -7.79 -10.67 9.20
N PHE A 107 -6.50 -10.89 9.02
CA PHE A 107 -5.52 -10.70 10.09
C PHE A 107 -4.42 -9.77 9.62
N TYR A 108 -3.80 -9.02 10.54
CA TYR A 108 -2.62 -8.26 10.19
C TYR A 108 -1.49 -8.36 11.21
N HIS A 109 -0.27 -8.24 10.69
CA HIS A 109 0.98 -8.19 11.43
C HIS A 109 1.58 -6.80 11.36
N TYR A 110 1.69 -6.11 12.48
CA TYR A 110 2.41 -4.85 12.56
C TYR A 110 3.92 -5.10 12.57
N ALA A 111 4.61 -4.65 11.54
CA ALA A 111 6.02 -4.94 11.32
C ALA A 111 6.93 -3.77 11.70
N LEU A 112 8.04 -4.09 12.33
CA LEU A 112 9.20 -3.23 12.50
C LEU A 112 10.42 -3.92 11.90
N LEU A 113 11.24 -3.18 11.17
CA LEU A 113 12.48 -3.70 10.62
C LEU A 113 13.57 -3.76 11.68
N PRO A 114 14.50 -4.74 11.58
CA PRO A 114 15.63 -4.85 12.50
C PRO A 114 16.71 -3.82 12.20
N ASP A 115 17.49 -3.45 13.22
CA ASP A 115 18.72 -2.67 13.05
C ASP A 115 19.90 -3.62 12.75
N VAL A 116 20.03 -3.99 11.49
CA VAL A 116 21.08 -4.91 11.02
C VAL A 116 21.91 -4.27 9.90
N SER A 117 23.10 -4.78 9.68
CA SER A 117 24.06 -4.27 8.68
C SER A 117 24.16 -5.12 7.42
N THR A 118 23.63 -6.35 7.44
CA THR A 118 23.74 -7.28 6.31
C THR A 118 22.37 -7.67 5.74
N SER A 119 22.32 -7.89 4.43
CA SER A 119 21.11 -8.38 3.77
C SER A 119 20.69 -9.77 4.28
N SER A 120 21.64 -10.63 4.64
CA SER A 120 21.35 -11.95 5.19
C SER A 120 20.60 -11.85 6.52
N ALA A 121 21.03 -10.97 7.44
CA ALA A 121 20.34 -10.75 8.71
C ALA A 121 18.95 -10.13 8.51
N LEU A 122 18.82 -9.23 7.54
CA LEU A 122 17.55 -8.62 7.17
C LEU A 122 16.54 -9.67 6.64
N ILE A 123 16.98 -10.51 5.72
CA ILE A 123 16.18 -11.63 5.17
C ILE A 123 15.79 -12.62 6.26
N LYS A 124 16.74 -12.96 7.15
CA LYS A 124 16.48 -13.86 8.29
C LYS A 124 15.38 -13.30 9.19
N ASP A 125 15.43 -12.02 9.52
CA ASP A 125 14.40 -11.37 10.34
C ASP A 125 13.03 -11.40 9.67
N ALA A 126 12.94 -11.05 8.38
CA ALA A 126 11.68 -11.10 7.63
C ALA A 126 11.06 -12.51 7.68
N LYS A 127 11.86 -13.55 7.50
CA LYS A 127 11.41 -14.94 7.60
C LYS A 127 10.96 -15.32 9.01
N VAL A 128 11.64 -14.83 10.05
CA VAL A 128 11.24 -15.07 11.46
C VAL A 128 9.90 -14.41 11.76
N GLN A 129 9.69 -13.17 11.29
CA GLN A 129 8.40 -12.49 11.48
C GLN A 129 7.29 -13.16 10.65
N ALA A 130 7.57 -13.59 9.42
CA ALA A 130 6.64 -14.39 8.64
C ALA A 130 6.29 -15.72 9.33
N GLN A 131 7.28 -16.41 9.94
CA GLN A 131 7.03 -17.63 10.68
C GLN A 131 6.12 -17.41 11.90
N LYS A 132 6.23 -16.25 12.57
CA LYS A 132 5.29 -15.86 13.65
C LYS A 132 3.86 -15.79 13.12
N VAL A 133 3.65 -15.20 11.93
CA VAL A 133 2.34 -15.16 11.27
C VAL A 133 1.81 -16.57 11.00
N LEU A 134 2.65 -17.46 10.46
CA LEU A 134 2.26 -18.83 10.16
C LEU A 134 1.84 -19.60 11.42
N TRP A 135 2.58 -19.43 12.51
CA TRP A 135 2.20 -20.01 13.80
C TRP A 135 0.88 -19.44 14.33
N ARG A 136 0.64 -18.14 14.13
CA ARG A 136 -0.61 -17.52 14.52
C ARG A 136 -1.80 -18.11 13.77
N VAL A 137 -1.69 -18.23 12.45
CA VAL A 137 -2.72 -18.88 11.62
C VAL A 137 -2.93 -20.33 12.07
N GLY A 138 -1.84 -21.08 12.29
CA GLY A 138 -1.90 -22.44 12.79
C GLY A 138 -2.60 -22.55 14.15
N SER A 139 -2.34 -21.64 15.09
CA SER A 139 -2.98 -21.60 16.40
C SER A 139 -4.49 -21.30 16.36
N LEU A 140 -4.95 -20.70 15.27
CA LEU A 140 -6.36 -20.43 15.00
C LEU A 140 -7.06 -21.59 14.25
N GLY A 141 -6.36 -22.70 14.02
CA GLY A 141 -6.88 -23.85 13.28
C GLY A 141 -6.70 -23.73 11.75
N GLY A 142 -5.85 -22.84 11.28
CA GLY A 142 -5.68 -22.54 9.88
C GLY A 142 -6.69 -21.52 9.34
N TYR A 143 -6.63 -21.28 8.04
CA TYR A 143 -7.65 -20.47 7.33
C TYR A 143 -8.92 -21.29 7.11
N ASN A 144 -10.05 -20.61 7.17
CA ASN A 144 -11.34 -21.14 6.72
C ASN A 144 -11.88 -20.30 5.54
N GLU A 145 -13.07 -20.60 5.09
CA GLU A 145 -13.74 -19.95 3.94
C GLU A 145 -14.12 -18.48 4.19
N MET A 146 -14.22 -18.08 5.46
CA MET A 146 -14.52 -16.69 5.85
C MET A 146 -13.27 -15.88 6.20
N ASP A 147 -12.08 -16.42 6.03
CA ASP A 147 -10.85 -15.69 6.30
C ASP A 147 -10.29 -15.03 5.03
N LEU A 148 -10.05 -13.74 5.12
CA LEU A 148 -9.23 -12.99 4.17
C LEU A 148 -7.74 -13.32 4.38
N PRO A 149 -6.89 -13.14 3.38
CA PRO A 149 -5.46 -13.33 3.54
C PRO A 149 -4.87 -12.44 4.64
N TYR A 150 -3.75 -12.88 5.19
CA TYR A 150 -3.01 -12.10 6.19
C TYR A 150 -2.42 -10.84 5.57
N ALA A 151 -2.47 -9.72 6.27
CA ALA A 151 -1.89 -8.47 5.83
C ALA A 151 -0.56 -8.19 6.55
N LEU A 152 0.42 -7.72 5.78
CA LEU A 152 1.60 -7.05 6.29
C LEU A 152 1.28 -5.57 6.50
N ASP A 153 1.30 -5.12 7.74
CA ASP A 153 1.18 -3.72 8.12
C ASP A 153 2.58 -3.14 8.31
N LEU A 154 3.05 -2.37 7.31
CA LEU A 154 4.39 -1.79 7.29
C LEU A 154 4.32 -0.27 7.07
N GLU A 155 4.58 0.46 8.16
CA GLU A 155 4.40 1.91 8.23
C GLU A 155 5.64 2.66 8.70
N ASN A 156 6.69 1.94 9.09
CA ASN A 156 7.82 2.55 9.76
C ASN A 156 9.14 1.92 9.31
N ASN A 157 10.06 2.77 8.83
CA ASN A 157 11.41 2.36 8.47
C ASN A 157 12.47 2.76 9.49
N CYS A 158 12.07 3.24 10.67
CA CYS A 158 13.01 3.54 11.74
C CYS A 158 13.49 2.27 12.41
N VAL A 159 14.79 2.02 12.37
CA VAL A 159 15.43 0.83 12.94
C VAL A 159 16.17 1.12 14.25
N ARG A 160 16.39 2.39 14.56
CA ARG A 160 17.01 2.79 15.84
C ARG A 160 16.41 4.09 16.34
N TYR A 161 16.06 4.10 17.63
CA TYR A 161 15.48 5.26 18.30
C TYR A 161 16.45 5.85 19.32
N ARG A 162 16.38 7.17 19.53
CA ARG A 162 17.01 7.86 20.64
C ARG A 162 16.17 7.70 21.93
N ALA A 163 16.74 8.10 23.08
CA ALA A 163 16.04 8.07 24.36
C ALA A 163 14.72 8.88 24.34
N ASN A 164 14.68 9.99 23.59
CA ASN A 164 13.48 10.81 23.39
C ASN A 164 12.50 10.25 22.36
N LYS A 165 12.65 8.99 21.97
CA LYS A 165 11.82 8.26 20.96
C LYS A 165 11.89 8.82 19.53
N SER A 166 12.76 9.79 19.24
CA SER A 166 12.99 10.22 17.85
C SER A 166 13.81 9.19 17.08
N CYS A 167 13.60 9.08 15.79
CA CYS A 167 14.37 8.16 14.95
C CYS A 167 15.79 8.64 14.75
N SER A 168 16.79 7.78 15.06
CA SER A 168 18.21 8.06 14.84
C SER A 168 18.79 7.35 13.62
N LYS A 169 18.16 6.23 13.16
CA LYS A 169 18.58 5.50 11.96
C LYS A 169 17.36 4.94 11.26
N ARG A 170 17.31 5.13 9.95
CA ARG A 170 16.27 4.56 9.08
C ARG A 170 16.88 3.50 8.19
N ALA A 171 16.09 2.47 7.88
CA ALA A 171 16.42 1.53 6.83
C ALA A 171 16.37 2.24 5.46
N SER A 172 17.24 1.83 4.54
CA SER A 172 17.21 2.31 3.16
C SER A 172 15.97 1.79 2.41
N LYS A 173 15.58 2.46 1.33
CA LYS A 173 14.46 2.00 0.47
C LYS A 173 14.66 0.56 0.02
N SER A 174 15.86 0.21 -0.42
CA SER A 174 16.18 -1.16 -0.85
C SER A 174 16.02 -2.16 0.31
N ALA A 175 16.47 -1.83 1.52
CA ALA A 175 16.33 -2.72 2.68
C ALA A 175 14.85 -2.93 3.04
N VAL A 176 14.04 -1.86 3.08
CA VAL A 176 12.59 -1.97 3.34
C VAL A 176 11.92 -2.86 2.30
N THR A 177 12.21 -2.64 1.01
CA THR A 177 11.63 -3.39 -0.10
C THR A 177 12.04 -4.87 -0.05
N THR A 178 13.33 -5.17 0.18
CA THR A 178 13.82 -6.55 0.30
C THR A 178 13.18 -7.27 1.48
N TRP A 179 13.07 -6.61 2.61
CA TRP A 179 12.42 -7.18 3.79
C TRP A 179 10.95 -7.50 3.52
N ALA A 180 10.22 -6.54 2.96
CA ALA A 180 8.80 -6.70 2.62
C ALA A 180 8.58 -7.85 1.63
N LYS A 181 9.35 -7.90 0.54
CA LYS A 181 9.31 -9.00 -0.44
C LYS A 181 9.53 -10.35 0.20
N THR A 182 10.55 -10.46 1.05
CA THR A 182 10.88 -11.71 1.73
C THR A 182 9.74 -12.16 2.65
N PHE A 183 9.16 -11.23 3.41
CA PHE A 183 8.02 -11.53 4.28
C PHE A 183 6.81 -12.00 3.46
N MET A 184 6.41 -11.23 2.45
CA MET A 184 5.24 -11.50 1.61
C MET A 184 5.38 -12.83 0.85
N SER A 185 6.52 -13.08 0.22
CA SER A 185 6.76 -14.31 -0.52
C SER A 185 6.77 -15.54 0.41
N THR A 186 7.33 -15.40 1.63
CA THR A 186 7.32 -16.50 2.62
C THR A 186 5.90 -16.86 3.04
N ILE A 187 5.02 -15.87 3.29
CA ILE A 187 3.61 -16.13 3.62
C ILE A 187 2.92 -16.79 2.44
N LYS A 188 3.06 -16.26 1.23
CA LYS A 188 2.45 -16.82 0.02
C LYS A 188 2.87 -18.26 -0.21
N GLU A 189 4.17 -18.54 -0.14
CA GLU A 189 4.72 -19.88 -0.32
C GLU A 189 4.16 -20.90 0.69
N LYS A 190 4.08 -20.50 1.98
CA LYS A 190 3.70 -21.42 3.06
C LYS A 190 2.19 -21.58 3.24
N THR A 191 1.39 -20.61 2.82
CA THR A 191 -0.07 -20.64 3.00
C THR A 191 -0.83 -20.93 1.71
N GLY A 192 -0.20 -20.76 0.56
CA GLY A 192 -0.86 -20.79 -0.75
C GLY A 192 -1.75 -19.56 -1.02
N ARG A 193 -1.92 -18.65 -0.04
CA ARG A 193 -2.73 -17.43 -0.18
C ARG A 193 -1.83 -16.21 -0.39
N THR A 194 -2.21 -15.36 -1.34
CA THR A 194 -1.49 -14.11 -1.60
C THR A 194 -1.77 -13.12 -0.46
N PRO A 195 -0.78 -12.75 0.37
CA PRO A 195 -0.98 -11.83 1.48
C PRO A 195 -1.26 -10.41 0.99
N ILE A 196 -1.91 -9.61 1.84
CA ILE A 196 -2.24 -8.21 1.60
C ILE A 196 -1.09 -7.34 2.10
N PHE A 197 -0.78 -6.26 1.41
CA PHE A 197 0.17 -5.25 1.88
C PHE A 197 -0.58 -4.01 2.35
N TYR A 198 -0.42 -3.64 3.63
CA TYR A 198 -0.98 -2.39 4.16
C TYR A 198 0.10 -1.36 4.39
N SER A 199 -0.17 -0.15 3.94
CA SER A 199 0.63 1.04 4.23
C SER A 199 -0.12 2.33 3.83
N TYR A 200 0.58 3.46 3.82
CA TYR A 200 0.05 4.73 3.33
C TYR A 200 0.97 5.35 2.25
N PRO A 201 0.42 6.20 1.35
CA PRO A 201 1.11 6.65 0.14
C PRO A 201 2.48 7.29 0.39
N THR A 202 2.57 8.16 1.39
CA THR A 202 3.83 8.86 1.70
C THR A 202 4.92 7.89 2.16
N PHE A 203 4.58 6.83 2.90
CA PHE A 203 5.55 5.82 3.28
C PHE A 203 6.03 5.02 2.07
N LEU A 204 5.10 4.53 1.25
CA LEU A 204 5.42 3.78 0.03
C LEU A 204 6.37 4.58 -0.88
N GLU A 205 6.08 5.86 -1.08
CA GLU A 205 6.91 6.74 -1.90
C GLU A 205 8.28 7.04 -1.28
N SER A 206 8.33 7.35 0.01
CA SER A 206 9.54 7.84 0.66
C SER A 206 10.46 6.76 1.20
N ALA A 207 9.93 5.61 1.60
CA ALA A 207 10.63 4.55 2.32
C ALA A 207 10.86 3.27 1.51
N MET A 208 10.19 3.09 0.37
CA MET A 208 10.31 1.90 -0.47
C MET A 208 10.86 2.22 -1.85
N ALA A 209 11.50 1.25 -2.47
CA ALA A 209 11.86 1.27 -3.89
C ALA A 209 10.73 0.67 -4.71
N ARG A 210 10.66 1.03 -6.00
CA ARG A 210 9.79 0.35 -6.97
C ARG A 210 10.18 -1.11 -7.11
N ASP A 211 9.18 -1.97 -7.19
CA ASP A 211 9.41 -3.40 -7.33
C ASP A 211 8.21 -4.09 -7.97
N LYS A 212 8.45 -4.75 -9.11
CA LYS A 212 7.40 -5.44 -9.87
C LYS A 212 6.75 -6.60 -9.12
N GLU A 213 7.51 -7.29 -8.26
CA GLU A 213 6.94 -8.41 -7.51
C GLU A 213 5.95 -7.89 -6.47
N LEU A 214 6.24 -6.74 -5.84
CA LEU A 214 5.31 -6.14 -4.88
C LEU A 214 4.01 -5.69 -5.55
N SER A 215 4.02 -5.27 -6.81
CA SER A 215 2.80 -4.88 -7.53
C SER A 215 1.80 -6.03 -7.74
N GLN A 216 2.23 -7.28 -7.55
CA GLN A 216 1.38 -8.45 -7.65
C GLN A 216 0.60 -8.76 -6.36
N TYR A 217 0.86 -8.04 -5.28
CA TYR A 217 0.15 -8.22 -4.03
C TYR A 217 -1.00 -7.24 -3.90
N PRO A 218 -2.13 -7.65 -3.31
CA PRO A 218 -3.23 -6.74 -3.03
C PRO A 218 -2.79 -5.65 -2.05
N LEU A 219 -3.08 -4.38 -2.40
CA LEU A 219 -2.74 -3.23 -1.58
C LEU A 219 -3.93 -2.79 -0.73
N TRP A 220 -3.75 -2.72 0.58
CA TRP A 220 -4.61 -2.05 1.52
C TRP A 220 -4.00 -0.68 1.86
N LEU A 221 -4.60 0.38 1.36
CA LEU A 221 -4.02 1.73 1.39
C LEU A 221 -4.76 2.62 2.39
N ALA A 222 -4.03 3.21 3.34
CA ALA A 222 -4.57 4.21 4.25
C ALA A 222 -4.44 5.61 3.67
N GLN A 223 -5.56 6.26 3.41
CA GLN A 223 -5.59 7.68 3.03
C GLN A 223 -6.91 8.32 3.44
N TYR A 224 -6.83 9.33 4.28
CA TYR A 224 -7.98 9.92 4.94
C TYR A 224 -8.50 11.17 4.26
N ALA A 225 -9.69 11.62 4.70
CA ALA A 225 -10.38 12.85 4.29
C ALA A 225 -10.96 12.85 2.86
N ILE A 226 -11.21 11.66 2.29
CA ILE A 226 -11.94 11.50 1.03
C ILE A 226 -13.18 10.65 1.32
N ASP A 227 -14.34 11.07 0.85
CA ASP A 227 -15.60 10.37 1.10
C ASP A 227 -15.72 9.13 0.18
N PRO A 228 -15.76 7.91 0.72
CA PRO A 228 -15.91 6.68 -0.07
C PRO A 228 -17.34 6.50 -0.62
N ALA A 229 -18.31 7.28 -0.18
CA ALA A 229 -19.67 7.26 -0.74
C ALA A 229 -19.73 7.86 -2.15
N ILE A 230 -18.74 8.65 -2.55
CA ILE A 230 -18.60 9.11 -3.93
C ILE A 230 -18.12 7.93 -4.79
N PRO A 231 -18.91 7.46 -5.80
CA PRO A 231 -18.56 6.24 -6.55
C PRO A 231 -17.19 6.28 -7.25
N THR A 232 -16.76 7.48 -7.68
CA THR A 232 -15.47 7.70 -8.33
C THR A 232 -14.34 8.01 -7.37
N ALA A 233 -14.62 8.14 -6.06
CA ALA A 233 -13.60 8.43 -5.07
C ALA A 233 -12.61 7.26 -4.94
N GLN A 234 -11.34 7.59 -4.85
CA GLN A 234 -10.23 6.65 -4.64
C GLN A 234 -9.13 7.33 -3.83
N PRO A 235 -8.22 6.57 -3.22
CA PRO A 235 -7.01 7.16 -2.66
C PRO A 235 -6.32 8.01 -3.72
N GLY A 236 -6.08 9.27 -3.39
CA GLY A 236 -5.62 10.26 -4.36
C GLY A 236 -4.18 10.02 -4.80
N VAL A 237 -3.87 10.46 -6.00
CA VAL A 237 -2.50 10.66 -6.48
C VAL A 237 -2.12 12.12 -6.26
N LYS A 238 -0.83 12.40 -6.07
CA LYS A 238 -0.34 13.77 -6.03
C LYS A 238 -0.52 14.45 -7.39
N ASN A 239 -0.67 15.78 -7.38
CA ASN A 239 -0.84 16.59 -8.58
C ASN A 239 0.28 16.46 -9.62
N VAL A 240 1.41 15.91 -9.26
CA VAL A 240 2.63 15.77 -10.07
C VAL A 240 3.02 14.31 -10.32
N GLY A 241 2.08 13.42 -10.46
CA GLY A 241 2.31 12.04 -10.86
C GLY A 241 1.94 10.99 -9.83
N CYS A 242 2.27 9.75 -10.14
CA CYS A 242 2.01 8.59 -9.31
C CYS A 242 2.95 8.56 -8.11
N TYR A 243 2.42 8.33 -6.92
CA TYR A 243 3.29 8.23 -5.74
C TYR A 243 3.12 6.94 -4.93
N VAL A 244 2.37 6.02 -5.46
CA VAL A 244 2.27 4.65 -4.91
C VAL A 244 3.01 3.70 -5.85
N HIS A 245 4.30 3.83 -5.95
CA HIS A 245 5.19 3.27 -6.96
C HIS A 245 4.84 1.86 -7.46
N SER A 246 5.01 0.84 -6.61
CA SER A 246 4.82 -0.56 -7.03
C SER A 246 3.35 -0.93 -7.28
N TRP A 247 2.41 -0.11 -6.81
CA TRP A 247 0.97 -0.33 -6.95
C TRP A 247 0.27 0.70 -7.83
N THR A 248 1.03 1.40 -8.67
CA THR A 248 0.47 2.40 -9.59
C THR A 248 0.33 1.78 -10.97
N SER A 249 -0.87 1.85 -11.53
CA SER A 249 -1.16 1.43 -12.90
C SER A 249 -0.57 2.39 -13.94
N SER A 250 -0.56 1.99 -15.23
CA SER A 250 -0.10 2.80 -16.35
C SER A 250 -0.80 4.15 -16.49
N SER A 251 -2.01 4.29 -15.93
CA SER A 251 -2.77 5.55 -15.90
C SER A 251 -2.56 6.36 -14.61
N CYS A 252 -1.53 6.05 -13.82
CA CYS A 252 -1.25 6.67 -12.52
C CYS A 252 -2.34 6.48 -11.46
N LYS A 253 -3.17 5.49 -11.61
CA LYS A 253 -4.15 5.13 -10.59
C LYS A 253 -3.51 4.15 -9.61
N SER A 254 -3.73 4.36 -8.32
CA SER A 254 -3.29 3.41 -7.31
C SER A 254 -4.01 2.08 -7.47
N GLN A 255 -3.26 0.99 -7.49
CA GLN A 255 -3.79 -0.37 -7.49
C GLN A 255 -4.18 -0.80 -6.08
N TRP A 256 -5.10 -0.08 -5.47
CA TRP A 256 -5.61 -0.44 -4.15
C TRP A 256 -6.75 -1.43 -4.27
N ILE A 257 -6.84 -2.35 -3.33
CA ILE A 257 -7.97 -3.29 -3.19
C ILE A 257 -8.80 -2.95 -1.96
N VAL A 258 -8.14 -2.64 -0.86
CA VAL A 258 -8.80 -2.16 0.35
C VAL A 258 -8.30 -0.74 0.62
N TRP A 259 -9.21 0.13 0.96
CA TRP A 259 -8.90 1.51 1.31
C TRP A 259 -9.40 1.83 2.72
N GLN A 260 -8.45 2.11 3.63
CA GLN A 260 -8.77 2.66 4.94
C GLN A 260 -8.95 4.18 4.77
N TYR A 261 -10.19 4.62 4.77
CA TYR A 261 -10.52 6.01 4.44
C TYR A 261 -10.63 6.93 5.67
N THR A 262 -10.68 6.38 6.86
CA THR A 262 -10.69 7.14 8.12
C THR A 262 -10.21 6.29 9.29
N SER A 263 -9.57 6.92 10.27
CA SER A 263 -9.31 6.36 11.62
C SER A 263 -10.21 7.00 12.69
N CYS A 264 -11.30 7.65 12.28
CA CYS A 264 -12.17 8.43 13.13
C CYS A 264 -13.65 8.05 13.00
N GLY A 265 -13.95 6.85 12.51
CA GLY A 265 -15.29 6.28 12.52
C GLY A 265 -15.89 6.28 13.94
N ILE A 266 -17.19 6.41 14.04
CA ILE A 266 -17.92 6.47 15.32
C ILE A 266 -18.09 5.04 15.84
N ALA A 267 -17.13 4.56 16.64
CA ALA A 267 -17.06 3.17 17.12
C ALA A 267 -18.37 2.61 17.70
N PRO A 268 -19.13 3.34 18.56
CA PRO A 268 -20.37 2.82 19.12
C PRO A 268 -21.47 2.53 18.08
N LYS A 269 -21.45 3.20 16.94
CA LYS A 269 -22.37 2.92 15.81
C LYS A 269 -22.22 1.49 15.32
N TYR A 270 -20.99 0.97 15.35
CA TYR A 270 -20.62 -0.34 14.85
C TYR A 270 -20.47 -1.40 15.98
N GLY A 271 -21.00 -1.14 17.15
CA GLY A 271 -20.93 -2.11 18.25
C GLY A 271 -19.55 -2.22 18.91
N VAL A 272 -18.66 -1.28 18.62
CA VAL A 272 -17.29 -1.29 19.15
C VAL A 272 -17.24 -0.41 20.41
N PRO A 273 -16.77 -0.94 21.57
CA PRO A 273 -16.56 -0.13 22.75
C PRO A 273 -15.37 0.80 22.55
N GLY A 274 -15.56 2.08 22.72
CA GLY A 274 -14.53 3.09 22.49
C GLY A 274 -15.08 4.25 21.67
N ASN A 275 -14.18 5.15 21.24
CA ASN A 275 -14.58 6.39 20.59
C ASN A 275 -14.31 6.39 19.09
N ARG A 276 -13.37 5.56 18.61
CA ARG A 276 -12.86 5.58 17.24
C ARG A 276 -12.75 4.19 16.67
N LEU A 277 -13.00 4.09 15.38
CA LEU A 277 -12.88 2.87 14.60
C LEU A 277 -12.28 3.23 13.23
N ASP A 278 -11.32 2.44 12.81
CA ASP A 278 -10.75 2.53 11.48
C ASP A 278 -11.71 1.86 10.50
N LEU A 279 -12.13 2.62 9.45
CA LEU A 279 -13.11 2.15 8.50
C LEU A 279 -12.50 1.97 7.12
N ASN A 280 -12.95 0.92 6.47
CA ASN A 280 -12.40 0.43 5.22
C ASN A 280 -13.48 0.21 4.17
N VAL A 281 -13.08 0.29 2.90
CA VAL A 281 -13.89 -0.16 1.78
C VAL A 281 -13.05 -1.07 0.89
N PHE A 282 -13.68 -2.13 0.37
CA PHE A 282 -13.08 -2.98 -0.67
C PHE A 282 -13.44 -2.41 -2.05
N ARG A 283 -12.46 -2.44 -2.98
CA ARG A 283 -12.65 -2.11 -4.39
C ARG A 283 -12.90 -3.39 -5.18
N GLY A 284 -13.99 -3.47 -5.85
CA GLY A 284 -14.31 -4.59 -6.71
C GLY A 284 -15.68 -5.18 -6.44
N SER A 285 -16.02 -6.19 -7.22
CA SER A 285 -17.29 -6.91 -7.12
C SER A 285 -17.30 -7.85 -5.91
N PRO A 286 -18.48 -8.37 -5.53
CA PRO A 286 -18.59 -9.45 -4.55
C PRO A 286 -17.78 -10.70 -4.92
N GLU A 287 -17.71 -11.04 -6.21
CA GLU A 287 -16.96 -12.19 -6.71
C GLU A 287 -15.44 -11.99 -6.50
N GLU A 288 -14.94 -10.78 -6.75
CA GLU A 288 -13.53 -10.43 -6.51
C GLU A 288 -13.20 -10.45 -5.02
N PHE A 289 -14.14 -10.04 -4.17
CA PHE A 289 -14.00 -10.16 -2.72
C PHE A 289 -13.93 -11.63 -2.28
N LEU A 290 -14.79 -12.48 -2.81
CA LEU A 290 -14.77 -13.91 -2.53
C LEU A 290 -13.51 -14.58 -3.08
N ALA A 291 -13.00 -14.16 -4.23
CA ALA A 291 -11.72 -14.61 -4.75
C ALA A 291 -10.57 -14.25 -3.81
N LEU A 292 -10.59 -13.04 -3.23
CA LEU A 292 -9.61 -12.65 -2.21
C LEU A 292 -9.72 -13.54 -0.95
N ALA A 293 -10.93 -13.78 -0.46
CA ALA A 293 -11.19 -14.64 0.71
C ALA A 293 -10.78 -16.10 0.48
N SER A 294 -11.06 -16.65 -0.69
CA SER A 294 -10.68 -18.03 -1.06
C SER A 294 -9.18 -18.18 -1.37
N GLY A 295 -8.44 -17.07 -1.51
CA GLY A 295 -7.03 -17.07 -1.89
C GLY A 295 -6.78 -17.28 -3.40
N THR A 296 -7.82 -17.19 -4.22
CA THR A 296 -7.74 -17.32 -5.69
C THR A 296 -7.61 -15.96 -6.39
N TRP A 297 -7.55 -14.87 -5.64
CA TRP A 297 -7.39 -13.54 -6.20
C TRP A 297 -6.07 -13.40 -6.97
N ILE A 298 -6.15 -12.79 -8.13
CA ILE A 298 -5.02 -12.40 -8.98
C ILE A 298 -5.17 -10.92 -9.34
N PRO A 299 -4.08 -10.16 -9.48
CA PRO A 299 -4.16 -8.78 -9.95
C PRO A 299 -4.69 -8.76 -11.39
N ALA A 300 -5.51 -7.75 -11.73
CA ALA A 300 -5.87 -7.50 -13.11
C ALA A 300 -4.61 -7.12 -13.91
N GLU A 301 -4.50 -7.57 -15.14
CA GLU A 301 -3.34 -7.26 -15.99
C GLU A 301 -3.12 -5.75 -16.15
N THR A 302 -4.21 -4.99 -16.26
CA THR A 302 -4.19 -3.53 -16.32
C THR A 302 -3.66 -2.84 -15.06
N ASP A 303 -3.65 -3.56 -13.95
CA ASP A 303 -3.18 -3.06 -12.66
C ASP A 303 -1.72 -3.43 -12.38
N LEU A 304 -1.12 -4.30 -13.16
CA LEU A 304 0.29 -4.64 -13.00
C LEU A 304 1.17 -3.45 -13.39
N MET A 305 2.26 -3.27 -12.66
CA MET A 305 3.24 -2.25 -12.99
C MET A 305 3.79 -2.51 -14.40
N PRO A 306 3.72 -1.52 -15.30
CA PRO A 306 4.21 -1.67 -16.65
C PRO A 306 5.70 -1.98 -16.66
N HIS A 307 6.12 -2.62 -17.72
CA HIS A 307 7.54 -2.91 -17.93
C HIS A 307 8.25 -1.62 -18.31
N ASN A 308 9.13 -1.11 -17.42
CA ASN A 308 9.91 0.08 -17.71
C ASN A 308 10.96 -0.21 -18.77
N GLU A 309 10.78 0.38 -19.93
CA GLU A 309 11.82 0.40 -20.96
C GLU A 309 12.95 1.35 -20.54
N THR A 310 14.18 0.98 -20.84
CA THR A 310 15.32 1.86 -20.64
C THR A 310 15.15 3.10 -21.53
N SER A 311 15.45 4.26 -20.97
CA SER A 311 15.39 5.54 -21.68
C SER A 311 16.74 6.23 -21.66
N THR A 312 17.04 6.96 -22.73
CA THR A 312 18.21 7.83 -22.84
C THR A 312 17.77 9.25 -23.14
N MET A 313 18.40 10.25 -22.57
CA MET A 313 18.12 11.65 -22.88
C MET A 313 19.23 12.19 -23.76
N LEU A 314 18.85 12.65 -24.96
CA LEU A 314 19.72 13.33 -25.89
C LEU A 314 19.44 14.82 -25.86
N LEU A 315 20.44 15.62 -25.49
CA LEU A 315 20.38 17.08 -25.55
C LEU A 315 20.81 17.54 -26.95
N ASP A 316 19.86 18.08 -27.69
CA ASP A 316 20.13 18.56 -29.03
C ASP A 316 20.73 19.98 -29.06
N TYR A 317 20.21 20.85 -28.17
CA TYR A 317 20.53 22.25 -28.26
C TYR A 317 20.30 23.00 -26.94
N ILE A 318 21.23 23.93 -26.65
CA ILE A 318 21.07 24.94 -25.62
C ILE A 318 21.15 26.29 -26.28
N ALA A 319 20.09 27.10 -26.20
CA ALA A 319 20.12 28.50 -26.54
C ALA A 319 20.03 29.36 -25.30
N ALA A 320 21.01 30.22 -25.10
CA ALA A 320 20.96 31.28 -24.11
C ALA A 320 20.69 32.59 -24.80
N SER A 321 19.62 33.30 -24.42
CA SER A 321 19.41 34.67 -24.85
C SER A 321 20.07 35.62 -23.87
N SER A 322 21.01 36.42 -24.35
CA SER A 322 21.68 37.42 -23.53
C SER A 322 20.78 38.62 -23.17
N THR A 323 19.66 38.78 -23.87
CA THR A 323 18.75 39.92 -23.66
C THR A 323 17.54 39.58 -22.82
N ASP A 324 17.03 38.32 -22.86
CA ASP A 324 15.74 37.97 -22.30
C ASP A 324 15.84 37.17 -20.99
N LYS A 325 17.04 36.95 -20.48
CA LYS A 325 17.30 36.16 -19.29
C LYS A 325 16.65 34.76 -19.36
N ASN A 326 16.47 34.26 -20.56
CA ASN A 326 15.90 32.96 -20.83
C ASN A 326 16.98 32.00 -21.35
N VAL A 327 16.96 30.78 -20.83
CA VAL A 327 17.76 29.69 -21.36
C VAL A 327 16.80 28.60 -21.86
N VAL A 328 16.98 28.21 -23.12
CA VAL A 328 16.11 27.20 -23.75
C VAL A 328 16.92 25.94 -24.01
N PHE A 329 16.43 24.82 -23.51
CA PHE A 329 16.92 23.49 -23.86
C PHE A 329 16.00 22.88 -24.93
N SER A 330 16.58 22.23 -25.93
CA SER A 330 15.88 21.34 -26.85
C SER A 330 16.46 19.94 -26.70
N LEU A 331 15.62 18.96 -26.39
CA LEU A 331 16.07 17.60 -26.13
C LEU A 331 15.06 16.58 -26.63
N GLN A 332 15.53 15.35 -26.76
CA GLN A 332 14.69 14.16 -26.95
C GLN A 332 14.95 13.14 -25.82
N VAL A 333 13.92 12.38 -25.49
CA VAL A 333 14.05 11.15 -24.72
C VAL A 333 13.83 10.00 -25.68
N LEU A 334 14.78 9.08 -25.72
CA LEU A 334 14.82 8.00 -26.72
C LEU A 334 14.68 6.63 -26.06
N ARG A 335 14.00 5.72 -26.72
CA ARG A 335 13.98 4.29 -26.42
C ARG A 335 15.30 3.63 -26.84
N PRO A 336 15.54 2.37 -26.46
CA PRO A 336 16.72 1.61 -26.91
C PRO A 336 16.86 1.48 -28.43
N ASP A 337 15.74 1.50 -29.15
CA ASP A 337 15.70 1.47 -30.62
C ASP A 337 15.87 2.85 -31.26
N SER A 338 16.23 3.87 -30.49
CA SER A 338 16.37 5.28 -30.89
C SER A 338 15.06 5.96 -31.30
N SER A 339 13.91 5.34 -31.13
CA SER A 339 12.63 6.02 -31.35
C SER A 339 12.31 7.00 -30.23
N PRO A 340 11.67 8.16 -30.51
CA PRO A 340 11.38 9.15 -29.48
C PRO A 340 10.27 8.69 -28.54
N VAL A 341 10.46 8.96 -27.25
CA VAL A 341 9.40 8.86 -26.25
C VAL A 341 8.51 10.08 -26.35
N VAL A 342 7.22 9.88 -26.57
CA VAL A 342 6.24 10.96 -26.76
C VAL A 342 5.28 11.13 -25.56
N THR A 343 5.55 10.43 -24.46
CA THR A 343 4.80 10.51 -23.19
C THR A 343 5.72 11.02 -22.08
N GLY A 344 5.17 11.26 -20.89
CA GLY A 344 5.94 11.69 -19.74
C GLY A 344 6.14 13.21 -19.64
N ASP A 345 7.00 13.60 -18.69
CA ASP A 345 7.32 14.98 -18.36
C ASP A 345 8.82 15.19 -18.25
N VAL A 346 9.28 16.35 -18.72
CA VAL A 346 10.66 16.79 -18.57
C VAL A 346 10.71 18.09 -17.76
N LYS A 347 11.65 18.21 -16.84
CA LYS A 347 11.85 19.43 -16.05
C LYS A 347 13.32 19.65 -15.76
N PHE A 348 13.69 20.92 -15.57
CA PHE A 348 14.96 21.29 -14.98
C PHE A 348 14.86 21.27 -13.47
N VAL A 349 15.86 20.70 -12.82
CA VAL A 349 16.05 20.71 -11.37
C VAL A 349 17.38 21.35 -11.06
N SER A 350 17.37 22.49 -10.37
CA SER A 350 18.59 23.23 -10.00
C SER A 350 19.43 22.42 -9.01
N GLY A 351 20.74 22.61 -9.09
CA GLY A 351 21.67 22.09 -8.08
C GLY A 351 21.49 22.74 -6.70
N PRO A 352 22.12 22.17 -5.66
CA PRO A 352 21.92 22.59 -4.27
C PRO A 352 22.31 24.03 -3.96
N ASN A 353 23.13 24.62 -4.80
CA ASN A 353 23.63 26.00 -4.61
C ASN A 353 22.71 27.07 -5.25
N VAL A 354 21.61 26.69 -5.88
CA VAL A 354 20.67 27.58 -6.52
C VAL A 354 19.31 27.48 -5.83
N ASN A 355 18.81 28.62 -5.37
CA ASN A 355 17.47 28.66 -4.77
C ASN A 355 16.39 28.28 -5.83
N PRO A 356 15.64 27.19 -5.65
CA PRO A 356 14.65 26.70 -6.62
C PRO A 356 13.48 27.66 -6.84
N PHE A 357 13.31 28.67 -6.00
CA PHE A 357 12.27 29.71 -6.14
C PHE A 357 12.70 30.93 -6.95
N LYS A 358 13.93 30.95 -7.46
CA LYS A 358 14.49 32.08 -8.21
C LYS A 358 14.41 31.92 -9.73
N PHE A 359 13.75 30.91 -10.20
CA PHE A 359 13.49 30.73 -11.62
C PHE A 359 12.06 30.21 -11.88
N THR A 360 11.57 30.46 -13.07
CA THR A 360 10.38 29.83 -13.61
C THR A 360 10.76 28.99 -14.81
N GLN A 361 10.02 27.92 -15.06
CA GLN A 361 10.22 27.10 -16.25
C GLN A 361 8.90 26.84 -16.96
N SER A 362 8.97 26.79 -18.28
CA SER A 362 7.88 26.33 -19.12
C SER A 362 8.38 25.19 -20.01
N VAL A 363 7.53 24.21 -20.23
CA VAL A 363 7.87 23.01 -21.02
C VAL A 363 6.85 22.87 -22.13
N VAL A 364 7.34 22.69 -23.34
CA VAL A 364 6.51 22.40 -24.52
C VAL A 364 7.05 21.16 -25.20
N ARG A 365 6.16 20.21 -25.50
CA ARG A 365 6.48 19.00 -26.24
C ARG A 365 5.92 19.11 -27.66
N SER A 366 6.74 18.77 -28.65
CA SER A 366 6.30 18.61 -30.03
C SER A 366 5.70 17.22 -30.27
N THR A 367 4.90 17.09 -31.30
CA THR A 367 4.37 15.79 -31.76
C THR A 367 5.46 14.83 -32.25
N SER A 368 6.63 15.36 -32.63
CA SER A 368 7.82 14.59 -33.04
C SER A 368 8.71 14.15 -31.87
N GLY A 369 8.27 14.33 -30.63
CA GLY A 369 9.01 13.89 -29.45
C GLY A 369 10.12 14.83 -28.97
N TYR A 370 10.21 16.03 -29.52
CA TYR A 370 11.10 17.07 -28.99
C TYR A 370 10.47 17.79 -27.81
N TRP A 371 11.27 18.01 -26.80
CA TRP A 371 10.94 18.81 -25.63
C TRP A 371 11.71 20.13 -25.69
N LYS A 372 11.00 21.25 -25.49
CA LYS A 372 11.62 22.55 -25.28
C LYS A 372 11.35 22.99 -23.83
N ILE A 373 12.42 23.23 -23.07
CA ILE A 373 12.35 23.73 -21.71
C ILE A 373 12.93 25.14 -21.72
N ALA A 374 12.11 26.13 -21.44
CA ALA A 374 12.56 27.49 -21.26
C ALA A 374 12.65 27.82 -19.79
N ILE A 375 13.85 28.21 -19.33
CA ILE A 375 14.11 28.64 -17.95
C ILE A 375 14.29 30.16 -17.97
N LYS A 376 13.49 30.84 -17.16
CA LYS A 376 13.58 32.28 -16.96
C LYS A 376 14.02 32.60 -15.53
N THR A 377 15.09 33.41 -15.40
CA THR A 377 15.63 33.77 -14.09
C THR A 377 16.27 35.17 -14.14
N ASP A 378 16.20 35.87 -13.01
CA ASP A 378 16.88 37.15 -12.82
C ASP A 378 18.28 37.00 -12.19
N LEU A 379 18.66 35.78 -11.83
CA LEU A 379 19.98 35.49 -11.26
C LEU A 379 20.99 35.23 -12.38
N ALA A 380 21.91 36.16 -12.56
CA ALA A 380 23.07 36.00 -13.43
C ALA A 380 24.08 35.01 -12.82
N GLY A 381 24.90 34.40 -13.66
CA GLY A 381 25.96 33.49 -13.25
C GLY A 381 25.86 32.11 -13.86
N THR A 382 26.76 31.23 -13.44
CA THR A 382 26.79 29.82 -13.89
C THR A 382 25.85 28.98 -13.07
N TRP A 383 24.98 28.28 -13.74
CA TRP A 383 23.97 27.38 -13.16
C TRP A 383 24.34 25.95 -13.43
N ASN A 384 24.27 25.11 -12.39
CA ASN A 384 24.39 23.67 -12.51
C ASN A 384 23.08 23.04 -12.08
N GLY A 385 22.67 21.99 -12.77
CA GLY A 385 21.46 21.27 -12.47
C GLY A 385 21.32 20.02 -13.33
N HIS A 386 20.10 19.48 -13.37
CA HIS A 386 19.77 18.31 -14.14
C HIS A 386 18.48 18.53 -14.93
N LEU A 387 18.47 18.13 -16.17
CA LEU A 387 17.24 17.87 -16.91
C LEU A 387 16.76 16.48 -16.49
N ARG A 388 15.55 16.37 -15.99
CA ARG A 388 14.96 15.11 -15.55
C ARG A 388 13.74 14.78 -16.38
N PHE A 389 13.75 13.59 -16.96
CA PHE A 389 12.56 12.96 -17.51
C PHE A 389 11.93 12.05 -16.47
N ASN A 390 10.63 12.12 -16.36
CA ASN A 390 9.81 11.22 -15.57
C ASN A 390 8.60 10.80 -16.39
N ASP A 391 8.38 9.50 -16.49
CA ASP A 391 7.18 8.95 -17.12
C ASP A 391 6.17 8.52 -16.05
N PRO A 392 5.11 9.32 -15.82
CA PRO A 392 4.08 8.98 -14.86
C PRO A 392 3.33 7.68 -15.16
N SER A 393 3.36 7.23 -16.42
CA SER A 393 2.80 5.93 -16.81
C SER A 393 3.72 4.75 -16.49
N GLU A 394 4.97 5.03 -16.12
CA GLU A 394 6.00 4.04 -15.80
C GLU A 394 6.34 3.05 -16.93
N THR A 395 5.99 3.39 -18.17
CA THR A 395 6.39 2.60 -19.35
C THR A 395 7.85 2.79 -19.69
N HIS A 396 8.45 3.91 -19.26
CA HIS A 396 9.85 4.26 -19.52
C HIS A 396 10.56 4.59 -18.22
N ALA A 397 11.83 4.20 -18.11
CA ALA A 397 12.65 4.51 -16.96
C ALA A 397 12.93 6.02 -16.86
N ASP A 398 12.93 6.54 -15.63
CA ASP A 398 13.37 7.92 -15.38
C ASP A 398 14.83 8.09 -15.82
N VAL A 399 15.12 9.20 -16.47
CA VAL A 399 16.47 9.54 -16.87
C VAL A 399 16.82 10.98 -16.47
N SER A 400 18.08 11.20 -16.12
CA SER A 400 18.57 12.49 -15.66
C SER A 400 19.87 12.84 -16.37
N LEU A 401 19.92 14.02 -16.96
CA LEU A 401 21.08 14.55 -17.67
C LEU A 401 21.62 15.78 -16.93
N PRO A 402 22.88 15.77 -16.47
CA PRO A 402 23.50 16.95 -15.87
C PRO A 402 23.68 18.05 -16.93
N VAL A 403 23.37 19.28 -16.59
CA VAL A 403 23.53 20.44 -17.45
C VAL A 403 24.16 21.60 -16.71
N THR A 404 25.01 22.34 -17.42
CA THR A 404 25.61 23.59 -16.96
C THR A 404 25.36 24.68 -17.98
N PHE A 405 24.92 25.85 -17.56
CA PHE A 405 24.68 26.99 -18.42
C PHE A 405 24.94 28.29 -17.70
N THR A 406 25.16 29.36 -18.46
CA THR A 406 25.42 30.69 -17.90
C THR A 406 24.31 31.67 -18.31
N VAL A 407 23.79 32.37 -17.30
CA VAL A 407 22.82 33.44 -17.45
C VAL A 407 23.56 34.78 -17.43
N ALA A 408 23.39 35.60 -18.44
CA ALA A 408 24.03 36.90 -18.54
C ALA A 408 23.55 37.86 -17.44
N GLN A 409 24.45 38.74 -17.00
CA GLN A 409 24.12 39.80 -16.04
C GLN A 409 23.29 40.88 -16.74
N GLY A 410 21.97 40.94 -16.46
CA GLY A 410 21.15 42.05 -16.92
C GLY A 410 21.46 43.35 -16.17
N LEU A 411 21.14 44.52 -16.77
CA LEU A 411 21.19 45.80 -16.07
C LEU A 411 20.32 45.72 -14.82
N ALA A 412 20.84 46.20 -13.67
CA ALA A 412 20.19 46.12 -12.35
C ALA A 412 18.77 46.70 -12.42
N PRO A 413 17.74 45.98 -11.97
CA PRO A 413 16.41 46.54 -11.85
C PRO A 413 16.36 47.58 -10.75
N THR A 414 15.66 48.69 -11.03
CA THR A 414 15.33 49.72 -10.02
C THR A 414 14.58 49.01 -8.86
N PRO A 415 14.93 49.29 -7.59
CA PRO A 415 14.32 48.58 -6.45
C PRO A 415 12.83 48.87 -6.37
N SER A 416 12.04 47.86 -6.54
CA SER A 416 10.63 47.86 -6.24
C SER A 416 10.41 47.72 -4.72
N PRO A 417 9.44 48.41 -4.12
CA PRO A 417 9.24 48.35 -2.68
C PRO A 417 8.91 46.91 -2.24
N SER A 418 9.61 46.47 -1.19
CA SER A 418 9.42 45.15 -0.56
C SER A 418 7.98 44.94 -0.14
N PRO A 419 7.37 43.82 -0.53
CA PRO A 419 6.10 43.42 0.06
C PRO A 419 6.36 42.96 1.49
N THR A 420 5.64 43.56 2.43
CA THR A 420 5.62 43.15 3.83
C THR A 420 5.35 41.64 3.95
N SER A 421 6.26 40.96 4.64
CA SER A 421 6.18 39.52 4.87
C SER A 421 4.92 39.20 5.67
N LYS A 422 3.95 38.57 5.03
CA LYS A 422 2.89 37.86 5.74
C LYS A 422 3.52 36.64 6.42
N ALA A 423 3.44 36.58 7.73
CA ALA A 423 3.91 35.47 8.54
C ALA A 423 3.40 34.15 7.98
N LYS A 424 4.31 33.20 7.75
CA LYS A 424 3.96 31.82 7.42
C LYS A 424 3.01 31.29 8.48
N PRO A 425 1.85 30.71 8.10
CA PRO A 425 1.00 30.02 9.06
C PRO A 425 1.82 28.91 9.72
N LYS A 426 1.81 28.87 11.05
CA LYS A 426 2.34 27.74 11.82
C LYS A 426 1.70 26.44 11.33
N PRO A 427 2.45 25.34 11.24
CA PRO A 427 1.86 24.03 10.94
C PRO A 427 0.77 23.78 11.98
N VAL A 428 -0.47 23.68 11.52
CA VAL A 428 -1.59 23.26 12.36
C VAL A 428 -1.34 21.80 12.67
N THR A 429 -0.95 21.52 13.90
CA THR A 429 -1.01 20.16 14.44
C THR A 429 -2.48 19.76 14.44
N THR A 430 -2.90 19.09 13.39
CA THR A 430 -4.25 18.55 13.27
C THR A 430 -4.44 17.52 14.35
N ASN A 431 -5.20 17.86 15.38
CA ASN A 431 -5.75 16.91 16.33
C ASN A 431 -6.56 15.89 15.51
N GLY A 432 -6.01 14.70 15.37
CA GLY A 432 -6.22 13.64 14.37
C GLY A 432 -7.58 13.39 13.73
N CYS A 433 -8.67 14.07 14.07
CA CYS A 433 -9.99 13.77 13.48
C CYS A 433 -10.76 14.99 12.94
N LYS A 434 -10.16 16.19 12.95
CA LYS A 434 -10.91 17.40 12.56
C LYS A 434 -11.36 17.43 11.10
N ASN A 435 -10.63 16.72 10.21
CA ASN A 435 -10.87 16.71 8.76
C ASN A 435 -11.07 15.30 8.21
N GLN A 436 -11.39 14.32 9.03
CA GLN A 436 -11.64 12.94 8.59
C GLN A 436 -13.16 12.66 8.53
N ILE A 437 -13.52 11.76 7.63
CA ILE A 437 -14.90 11.28 7.50
C ILE A 437 -15.29 10.53 8.78
N LYS A 438 -16.41 10.91 9.37
CA LYS A 438 -16.98 10.30 10.56
C LYS A 438 -18.32 9.70 10.19
N ASN A 439 -18.34 8.45 9.84
CA ASN A 439 -19.57 7.71 9.49
C ASN A 439 -20.15 6.93 10.66
#